data_d369aee6fa85e499d96546841904c6c5
#
_entry.id   d369aee6fa85e499d96546841904c6c5
#
_cell.length_a   1.000
_cell.length_b   1.000
_cell.length_c   1.000
_cell.angle_alpha   90.00
_cell.angle_beta   90.00
_cell.angle_gamma   90.00
#
_symmetry.space_group_name_H-M   'P 1'
#
loop_
_entity.id
_entity.type
_entity.pdbx_description
1 polymer ?
#
loop_
_entity_poly.entity_id
_entity_poly.type
_entity_poly.pdbx_seq_one_letter_code
_entity_poly.pdbx_strand_id
1 'polypeptide(L)'
;MTLLVGLLIPLLGTMLGAAFVFLMKDEMPLRLQKTLLGFASGVMVAASVWSLLIPSMEMVEDSGRWSVLPAAVGFLLGMGFLLMIDELTPHLHIGTDKPEGPRSRLSKTAMLALAVTIHNLHEGMAVCVVFAGAESGISNISLASAIAVALGIAIQNVPEGAIISMPMRAAGNSKWKSFVIGSLSGAVEPVGAVAVLLLASLLMPVLPYMLAFAAGAMFYVVVEELIPEASSGQHSNFSTIGFAIGFVLMMVLDVVMG
;
A
#
# COMPACT_ATOMS: atom_id res chain seq x y z
N MET A 1 19.54 -1.24 -13.07
CA MET A 1 19.68 -2.26 -12.00
C MET A 1 19.00 -1.78 -10.71
N THR A 2 19.19 -0.55 -10.29
CA THR A 2 18.60 0.04 -9.07
C THR A 2 17.06 0.04 -9.08
N LEU A 3 16.45 0.44 -10.20
CA LEU A 3 14.99 0.41 -10.37
C LEU A 3 14.44 -1.01 -10.16
N LEU A 4 14.98 -2.03 -10.83
CA LEU A 4 14.51 -3.41 -10.69
C LEU A 4 14.60 -3.93 -9.25
N VAL A 5 15.69 -3.57 -8.54
CA VAL A 5 15.82 -3.92 -7.11
C VAL A 5 14.76 -3.20 -6.30
N GLY A 6 14.56 -1.88 -6.53
CA GLY A 6 13.56 -1.09 -5.84
C GLY A 6 12.14 -1.65 -6.00
N LEU A 7 11.79 -2.12 -7.21
CA LEU A 7 10.47 -2.71 -7.50
C LEU A 7 10.24 -4.09 -6.86
N LEU A 8 11.29 -4.78 -6.43
CA LEU A 8 11.18 -6.08 -5.76
C LEU A 8 11.14 -5.96 -4.23
N ILE A 9 11.58 -4.82 -3.68
CA ILE A 9 11.61 -4.60 -2.23
C ILE A 9 10.23 -4.75 -1.59
N PRO A 10 9.14 -4.16 -2.10
CA PRO A 10 7.80 -4.33 -1.55
C PRO A 10 7.34 -5.79 -1.54
N LEU A 11 7.49 -6.49 -2.65
CA LEU A 11 7.18 -7.93 -2.76
C LEU A 11 7.89 -8.76 -1.68
N LEU A 12 9.16 -8.46 -1.38
CA LEU A 12 9.89 -9.15 -0.30
C LEU A 12 9.23 -8.91 1.06
N GLY A 13 8.67 -7.73 1.31
CA GLY A 13 7.87 -7.42 2.49
C GLY A 13 6.64 -8.33 2.60
N THR A 14 5.84 -8.41 1.54
CA THR A 14 4.65 -9.28 1.47
C THR A 14 5.02 -10.75 1.67
N MET A 15 6.10 -11.22 1.03
CA MET A 15 6.60 -12.60 1.21
C MET A 15 7.05 -12.87 2.65
N LEU A 16 7.75 -11.93 3.27
CA LEU A 16 8.18 -12.04 4.66
C LEU A 16 6.98 -12.12 5.60
N GLY A 17 5.96 -11.30 5.38
CA GLY A 17 4.69 -11.35 6.11
C GLY A 17 3.97 -12.67 5.92
N ALA A 18 3.85 -13.14 4.70
CA ALA A 18 3.23 -14.42 4.40
C ALA A 18 3.97 -15.59 5.08
N ALA A 19 5.28 -15.48 5.27
CA ALA A 19 6.09 -16.52 5.92
C ALA A 19 5.79 -16.68 7.43
N PHE A 20 5.11 -15.74 8.08
CA PHE A 20 4.67 -15.91 9.48
C PHE A 20 3.79 -17.13 9.67
N VAL A 21 3.10 -17.61 8.64
CA VAL A 21 2.32 -18.87 8.69
C VAL A 21 3.15 -20.10 9.06
N PHE A 22 4.47 -20.08 8.84
CA PHE A 22 5.35 -21.17 9.24
C PHE A 22 5.68 -21.14 10.74
N LEU A 23 5.74 -19.94 11.32
CA LEU A 23 6.10 -19.73 12.72
C LEU A 23 4.90 -19.87 13.67
N MET A 24 3.73 -19.42 13.24
CA MET A 24 2.51 -19.47 14.06
C MET A 24 1.83 -20.83 13.96
N LYS A 25 1.31 -21.32 15.11
CA LYS A 25 0.60 -22.58 15.20
C LYS A 25 -0.90 -22.41 14.96
N ASP A 26 -1.46 -21.30 15.45
CA ASP A 26 -2.88 -20.99 15.50
C ASP A 26 -3.16 -19.66 14.79
N GLU A 27 -4.36 -19.13 14.94
CA GLU A 27 -4.77 -17.83 14.40
C GLU A 27 -3.94 -16.69 15.03
N MET A 28 -3.79 -15.61 14.27
CA MET A 28 -3.10 -14.41 14.76
C MET A 28 -3.89 -13.81 15.94
N PRO A 29 -3.25 -13.53 17.09
CA PRO A 29 -3.92 -12.84 18.20
C PRO A 29 -4.50 -11.50 17.75
N LEU A 30 -5.76 -11.22 18.09
CA LEU A 30 -6.45 -9.99 17.68
C LEU A 30 -5.68 -8.71 18.04
N ARG A 31 -5.00 -8.70 19.21
CA ARG A 31 -4.17 -7.55 19.61
C ARG A 31 -3.02 -7.31 18.64
N LEU A 32 -2.34 -8.37 18.22
CA LEU A 32 -1.25 -8.28 17.25
C LEU A 32 -1.78 -7.82 15.89
N GLN A 33 -2.89 -8.37 15.41
CA GLN A 33 -3.54 -7.95 14.17
C GLN A 33 -3.87 -6.46 14.18
N LYS A 34 -4.52 -5.96 15.24
CA LYS A 34 -4.84 -4.52 15.39
C LYS A 34 -3.59 -3.64 15.41
N THR A 35 -2.53 -4.09 16.10
CA THR A 35 -1.27 -3.34 16.13
C THR A 35 -0.64 -3.26 14.75
N LEU A 36 -0.61 -4.37 14.02
CA LEU A 36 -0.02 -4.44 12.67
C LEU A 36 -0.82 -3.63 11.64
N LEU A 37 -2.16 -3.69 11.68
CA LEU A 37 -3.02 -2.87 10.83
C LEU A 37 -2.85 -1.38 11.12
N GLY A 38 -2.84 -0.99 12.39
CA GLY A 38 -2.55 0.39 12.78
C GLY A 38 -1.17 0.83 12.30
N PHE A 39 -0.16 -0.02 12.47
CA PHE A 39 1.21 0.25 12.04
C PHE A 39 1.30 0.47 10.52
N ALA A 40 0.71 -0.42 9.72
CA ALA A 40 0.65 -0.26 8.27
C ALA A 40 -0.05 1.04 7.88
N SER A 41 -1.21 1.34 8.48
CA SER A 41 -1.93 2.61 8.27
C SER A 41 -1.05 3.84 8.55
N GLY A 42 -0.27 3.81 9.64
CA GLY A 42 0.63 4.90 10.00
C GLY A 42 1.75 5.10 8.99
N VAL A 43 2.38 4.01 8.53
CA VAL A 43 3.42 4.04 7.48
C VAL A 43 2.84 4.62 6.20
N MET A 44 1.67 4.12 5.74
CA MET A 44 1.01 4.58 4.51
C MET A 44 0.65 6.06 4.55
N VAL A 45 0.10 6.56 5.65
CA VAL A 45 -0.23 7.99 5.79
C VAL A 45 1.03 8.85 5.73
N ALA A 46 2.08 8.47 6.43
CA ALA A 46 3.33 9.21 6.40
C ALA A 46 3.95 9.21 4.99
N ALA A 47 4.07 8.05 4.33
CA ALA A 47 4.57 7.93 2.96
C ALA A 47 3.76 8.79 1.99
N SER A 48 2.42 8.75 2.09
CA SER A 48 1.54 9.54 1.21
C SER A 48 1.78 11.05 1.35
N VAL A 49 2.08 11.51 2.55
CA VAL A 49 2.32 12.95 2.80
C VAL A 49 3.73 13.36 2.38
N TRP A 50 4.75 12.73 2.97
CA TRP A 50 6.15 13.16 2.80
C TRP A 50 6.72 12.75 1.44
N SER A 51 6.46 11.54 0.99
CA SER A 51 7.09 11.00 -0.21
C SER A 51 6.29 11.24 -1.49
N LEU A 52 5.00 11.60 -1.40
CA LEU A 52 4.14 11.76 -2.57
C LEU A 52 3.50 13.15 -2.68
N LEU A 53 2.75 13.62 -1.67
CA LEU A 53 2.04 14.90 -1.74
C LEU A 53 2.99 16.10 -1.68
N ILE A 54 3.95 16.11 -0.77
CA ILE A 54 4.92 17.21 -0.66
C ILE A 54 5.73 17.31 -1.95
N PRO A 55 6.39 16.26 -2.48
CA PRO A 55 7.10 16.32 -3.75
C PRO A 55 6.22 16.73 -4.94
N SER A 56 4.96 16.29 -4.97
CA SER A 56 3.98 16.71 -5.99
C SER A 56 3.82 18.24 -6.04
N MET A 57 3.77 18.91 -4.89
CA MET A 57 3.64 20.37 -4.80
C MET A 57 4.97 21.09 -5.08
N GLU A 58 6.09 20.55 -4.60
CA GLU A 58 7.42 21.10 -4.80
C GLU A 58 7.84 21.10 -6.27
N MET A 59 7.46 20.09 -7.05
CA MET A 59 7.73 20.03 -8.49
C MET A 59 7.13 21.18 -9.30
N VAL A 60 6.13 21.88 -8.76
CA VAL A 60 5.41 22.98 -9.41
C VAL A 60 5.40 24.25 -8.54
N GLU A 61 6.36 24.39 -7.63
CA GLU A 61 6.44 25.54 -6.69
C GLU A 61 6.49 26.91 -7.39
N ASP A 62 7.07 26.99 -8.59
CA ASP A 62 7.10 28.20 -9.41
C ASP A 62 5.68 28.74 -9.73
N SER A 63 4.65 27.90 -9.63
CA SER A 63 3.25 28.30 -9.78
C SER A 63 2.69 29.04 -8.56
N GLY A 64 3.49 29.23 -7.51
CA GLY A 64 3.10 29.91 -6.28
C GLY A 64 1.93 29.21 -5.60
N ARG A 65 0.87 29.97 -5.25
CA ARG A 65 -0.32 29.39 -4.58
C ARG A 65 -1.05 28.31 -5.37
N TRP A 66 -0.80 28.21 -6.68
CA TRP A 66 -1.43 27.21 -7.54
C TRP A 66 -0.69 25.86 -7.53
N SER A 67 0.45 25.77 -6.85
CA SER A 67 1.18 24.49 -6.68
C SER A 67 0.35 23.41 -5.99
N VAL A 68 -0.65 23.78 -5.22
CA VAL A 68 -1.59 22.84 -4.59
C VAL A 68 -2.53 22.15 -5.58
N LEU A 69 -2.71 22.70 -6.78
CA LEU A 69 -3.71 22.22 -7.73
C LEU A 69 -3.43 20.80 -8.23
N PRO A 70 -2.22 20.45 -8.71
CA PRO A 70 -1.88 19.09 -9.09
C PRO A 70 -2.05 18.11 -7.92
N ALA A 71 -1.63 18.49 -6.72
CA ALA A 71 -1.77 17.68 -5.52
C ALA A 71 -3.25 17.42 -5.21
N ALA A 72 -4.09 18.44 -5.17
CA ALA A 72 -5.52 18.30 -4.87
C ALA A 72 -6.26 17.47 -5.94
N VAL A 73 -6.03 17.76 -7.22
CA VAL A 73 -6.70 17.05 -8.32
C VAL A 73 -6.24 15.60 -8.39
N GLY A 74 -4.92 15.36 -8.35
CA GLY A 74 -4.36 14.02 -8.37
C GLY A 74 -4.89 13.18 -7.21
N PHE A 75 -4.86 13.72 -5.99
CA PHE A 75 -5.35 13.05 -4.79
C PHE A 75 -6.84 12.63 -4.91
N LEU A 76 -7.70 13.55 -5.32
CA LEU A 76 -9.12 13.24 -5.51
C LEU A 76 -9.37 12.21 -6.60
N LEU A 77 -8.60 12.27 -7.70
CA LEU A 77 -8.67 11.27 -8.76
C LEU A 77 -8.20 9.89 -8.28
N GLY A 78 -7.15 9.82 -7.46
CA GLY A 78 -6.67 8.58 -6.88
C GLY A 78 -7.69 7.94 -5.94
N MET A 79 -8.26 8.72 -5.03
CA MET A 79 -9.35 8.26 -4.15
C MET A 79 -10.57 7.80 -4.96
N GLY A 80 -11.03 8.61 -5.93
CA GLY A 80 -12.18 8.28 -6.77
C GLY A 80 -11.95 7.04 -7.64
N PHE A 81 -10.73 6.83 -8.11
CA PHE A 81 -10.36 5.65 -8.87
C PHE A 81 -10.47 4.38 -8.02
N LEU A 82 -9.93 4.39 -6.80
CA LEU A 82 -10.01 3.23 -5.91
C LEU A 82 -11.46 2.97 -5.48
N LEU A 83 -12.22 4.00 -5.14
CA LEU A 83 -13.66 3.89 -4.85
C LEU A 83 -14.40 3.22 -6.02
N MET A 84 -14.11 3.62 -7.25
CA MET A 84 -14.72 3.01 -8.44
C MET A 84 -14.32 1.53 -8.60
N ILE A 85 -13.05 1.19 -8.39
CA ILE A 85 -12.57 -0.20 -8.45
C ILE A 85 -13.25 -1.03 -7.38
N ASP A 86 -13.39 -0.50 -6.18
CA ASP A 86 -14.00 -1.14 -5.04
C ASP A 86 -15.48 -1.48 -5.31
N GLU A 87 -16.26 -0.53 -5.82
CA GLU A 87 -17.64 -0.76 -6.22
C GLU A 87 -17.79 -1.78 -7.36
N LEU A 88 -16.80 -1.88 -8.26
CA LEU A 88 -16.82 -2.79 -9.41
C LEU A 88 -16.26 -4.18 -9.11
N THR A 89 -15.62 -4.39 -7.98
CA THR A 89 -14.93 -5.64 -7.63
C THR A 89 -15.62 -6.34 -6.47
N PRO A 90 -15.95 -7.64 -6.59
CA PRO A 90 -16.47 -8.39 -5.46
C PRO A 90 -15.37 -8.59 -4.41
N HIS A 91 -15.49 -7.96 -3.26
CA HIS A 91 -14.49 -8.02 -2.19
C HIS A 91 -15.14 -8.21 -0.82
N LEU A 92 -14.32 -8.46 0.18
CA LEU A 92 -14.73 -8.66 1.56
C LEU A 92 -13.70 -8.03 2.48
N HIS A 93 -14.16 -7.18 3.38
CA HIS A 93 -13.32 -6.63 4.45
C HIS A 93 -13.08 -7.65 5.56
N ILE A 94 -11.91 -7.59 6.19
CA ILE A 94 -11.57 -8.46 7.33
C ILE A 94 -12.55 -8.18 8.48
N GLY A 95 -13.06 -9.26 9.10
CA GLY A 95 -13.98 -9.14 10.23
C GLY A 95 -15.44 -8.90 9.85
N THR A 96 -15.78 -8.80 8.55
CA THR A 96 -17.16 -8.73 8.07
C THR A 96 -17.60 -10.05 7.42
N ASP A 97 -18.91 -10.29 7.45
CA ASP A 97 -19.53 -11.43 6.79
C ASP A 97 -20.32 -11.03 5.54
N LYS A 98 -20.38 -9.74 5.25
CA LYS A 98 -21.15 -9.18 4.13
C LYS A 98 -20.20 -8.80 3.02
N PRO A 99 -20.22 -9.52 1.88
CA PRO A 99 -19.47 -9.10 0.69
C PRO A 99 -20.02 -7.78 0.13
N GLU A 100 -19.12 -6.99 -0.39
CA GLU A 100 -19.41 -5.74 -1.11
C GLU A 100 -19.13 -5.90 -2.61
N GLY A 101 -19.57 -4.94 -3.42
CA GLY A 101 -19.47 -5.00 -4.87
C GLY A 101 -20.46 -5.98 -5.54
N PRO A 102 -20.20 -6.37 -6.79
CA PRO A 102 -21.06 -7.25 -7.56
C PRO A 102 -21.17 -8.65 -6.95
N ARG A 103 -22.35 -9.28 -7.09
CA ARG A 103 -22.56 -10.64 -6.61
C ARG A 103 -21.57 -11.62 -7.22
N SER A 104 -20.82 -12.34 -6.38
CA SER A 104 -19.80 -13.29 -6.79
C SER A 104 -20.00 -14.67 -6.13
N ARG A 105 -19.46 -15.71 -6.78
CA ARG A 105 -19.36 -17.08 -6.23
C ARG A 105 -18.01 -17.36 -5.56
N LEU A 106 -17.16 -16.34 -5.42
CA LEU A 106 -15.87 -16.47 -4.75
C LEU A 106 -16.06 -16.79 -3.27
N SER A 107 -15.14 -17.55 -2.72
CA SER A 107 -15.10 -17.77 -1.26
C SER A 107 -14.70 -16.49 -0.54
N LYS A 108 -15.06 -16.36 0.74
CA LYS A 108 -14.67 -15.19 1.57
C LYS A 108 -13.16 -14.93 1.53
N THR A 109 -12.35 -15.99 1.66
CA THR A 109 -10.89 -15.88 1.60
C THR A 109 -10.37 -15.47 0.22
N ALA A 110 -11.07 -15.84 -0.86
CA ALA A 110 -10.70 -15.42 -2.21
C ALA A 110 -11.05 -13.93 -2.45
N MET A 111 -12.17 -13.45 -1.92
CA MET A 111 -12.55 -12.03 -1.99
C MET A 111 -11.59 -11.16 -1.19
N LEU A 112 -11.20 -11.59 0.01
CA LEU A 112 -10.17 -10.92 0.81
C LEU A 112 -8.83 -10.86 0.07
N ALA A 113 -8.38 -11.99 -0.49
CA ALA A 113 -7.13 -12.02 -1.25
C ALA A 113 -7.19 -11.13 -2.49
N LEU A 114 -8.36 -10.99 -3.14
CA LEU A 114 -8.56 -10.11 -4.28
C LEU A 114 -8.47 -8.64 -3.87
N ALA A 115 -9.11 -8.23 -2.77
CA ALA A 115 -9.01 -6.88 -2.24
C ALA A 115 -7.54 -6.47 -2.02
N VAL A 116 -6.78 -7.26 -1.25
CA VAL A 116 -5.36 -6.98 -0.99
C VAL A 116 -4.51 -7.05 -2.27
N THR A 117 -4.87 -7.88 -3.24
CA THR A 117 -4.16 -7.93 -4.54
C THR A 117 -4.34 -6.63 -5.33
N ILE A 118 -5.53 -6.04 -5.33
CA ILE A 118 -5.79 -4.73 -5.94
C ILE A 118 -4.99 -3.63 -5.24
N HIS A 119 -4.92 -3.69 -3.93
CA HIS A 119 -4.08 -2.86 -3.08
C HIS A 119 -2.63 -2.87 -3.53
N ASN A 120 -2.01 -4.03 -3.53
CA ASN A 120 -0.61 -4.21 -3.85
C ASN A 120 -0.30 -3.76 -5.29
N LEU A 121 -1.27 -3.85 -6.22
CA LEU A 121 -1.06 -3.38 -7.59
C LEU A 121 -0.71 -1.89 -7.66
N HIS A 122 -1.47 -1.04 -6.97
CA HIS A 122 -1.21 0.40 -7.02
C HIS A 122 -0.05 0.83 -6.11
N GLU A 123 0.32 0.05 -5.11
CA GLU A 123 1.55 0.26 -4.35
C GLU A 123 2.78 0.08 -5.24
N GLY A 124 2.80 -0.98 -6.05
CA GLY A 124 3.84 -1.17 -7.06
C GLY A 124 3.88 -0.02 -8.07
N MET A 125 2.72 0.49 -8.48
CA MET A 125 2.63 1.69 -9.33
C MET A 125 3.23 2.91 -8.62
N ALA A 126 2.91 3.15 -7.35
CA ALA A 126 3.43 4.27 -6.57
C ALA A 126 4.95 4.24 -6.46
N VAL A 127 5.54 3.08 -6.13
CA VAL A 127 7.00 2.90 -6.09
C VAL A 127 7.62 3.26 -7.44
N CYS A 128 7.06 2.76 -8.54
CA CYS A 128 7.60 3.03 -9.87
C CYS A 128 7.51 4.51 -10.25
N VAL A 129 6.43 5.21 -9.90
CA VAL A 129 6.27 6.66 -10.15
C VAL A 129 7.37 7.45 -9.43
N VAL A 130 7.68 7.13 -8.17
CA VAL A 130 8.73 7.80 -7.39
C VAL A 130 10.13 7.51 -7.97
N PHE A 131 10.42 6.25 -8.33
CA PHE A 131 11.69 5.89 -8.98
C PHE A 131 11.84 6.56 -10.35
N ALA A 132 10.78 6.61 -11.16
CA ALA A 132 10.80 7.31 -12.45
C ALA A 132 11.04 8.82 -12.26
N GLY A 133 10.45 9.43 -11.23
CA GLY A 133 10.74 10.79 -10.83
C GLY A 133 12.22 11.02 -10.51
N ALA A 134 12.79 10.15 -9.67
CA ALA A 134 14.19 10.20 -9.27
C ALA A 134 15.16 10.01 -10.46
N GLU A 135 14.86 9.10 -11.41
CA GLU A 135 15.70 8.85 -12.58
C GLU A 135 15.56 9.93 -13.67
N SER A 136 14.45 10.65 -13.72
CA SER A 136 14.20 11.67 -14.74
C SER A 136 15.10 12.90 -14.63
N GLY A 137 15.61 13.18 -13.43
CA GLY A 137 16.35 14.41 -13.11
C GLY A 137 15.52 15.70 -13.24
N ILE A 138 14.21 15.58 -13.46
CA ILE A 138 13.27 16.71 -13.60
C ILE A 138 12.66 17.09 -12.25
N SER A 139 12.74 16.18 -11.28
CA SER A 139 12.14 16.33 -9.94
C SER A 139 13.22 16.49 -8.87
N ASN A 140 12.84 17.10 -7.75
CA ASN A 140 13.68 17.15 -6.55
C ASN A 140 13.71 15.80 -5.79
N ILE A 141 13.13 14.73 -6.34
CA ILE A 141 13.11 13.41 -5.74
C ILE A 141 14.49 12.77 -5.89
N SER A 142 15.12 12.47 -4.76
CA SER A 142 16.38 11.75 -4.74
C SER A 142 16.19 10.25 -4.93
N LEU A 143 17.22 9.53 -5.37
CA LEU A 143 17.19 8.07 -5.37
C LEU A 143 17.06 7.50 -3.95
N ALA A 144 17.62 8.19 -2.96
CA ALA A 144 17.50 7.79 -1.56
C ALA A 144 16.05 7.91 -1.06
N SER A 145 15.33 8.99 -1.43
CA SER A 145 13.89 9.11 -1.16
C SER A 145 13.09 7.97 -1.83
N ALA A 146 13.40 7.63 -3.08
CA ALA A 146 12.73 6.52 -3.77
C ALA A 146 12.95 5.17 -3.05
N ILE A 147 14.15 4.94 -2.55
CA ILE A 147 14.47 3.75 -1.74
C ILE A 147 13.75 3.80 -0.40
N ALA A 148 13.64 4.96 0.26
CA ALA A 148 12.88 5.11 1.50
C ALA A 148 11.40 4.74 1.32
N VAL A 149 10.78 5.18 0.21
CA VAL A 149 9.41 4.79 -0.15
C VAL A 149 9.28 3.28 -0.34
N ALA A 150 10.18 2.67 -1.12
CA ALA A 150 10.16 1.23 -1.34
C ALA A 150 10.32 0.43 -0.05
N LEU A 151 11.19 0.87 0.85
CA LEU A 151 11.37 0.26 2.18
C LEU A 151 10.14 0.46 3.07
N GLY A 152 9.56 1.66 3.07
CA GLY A 152 8.33 1.96 3.81
C GLY A 152 7.19 1.04 3.37
N ILE A 153 6.98 0.91 2.05
CA ILE A 153 5.97 0.01 1.48
C ILE A 153 6.31 -1.46 1.81
N ALA A 154 7.55 -1.89 1.73
CA ALA A 154 7.93 -3.24 2.14
C ALA A 154 7.62 -3.51 3.62
N ILE A 155 7.87 -2.55 4.50
CA ILE A 155 7.60 -2.68 5.93
C ILE A 155 6.10 -2.80 6.23
N GLN A 156 5.25 -2.03 5.54
CA GLN A 156 3.78 -2.14 5.70
C GLN A 156 3.23 -3.43 5.08
N ASN A 157 3.84 -3.93 4.01
CA ASN A 157 3.43 -5.18 3.35
C ASN A 157 3.70 -6.42 4.21
N VAL A 158 4.56 -6.34 5.23
CA VAL A 158 4.74 -7.45 6.19
C VAL A 158 3.42 -7.77 6.92
N PRO A 159 2.71 -6.83 7.55
CA PRO A 159 1.34 -7.07 8.02
C PRO A 159 0.41 -7.66 6.96
N GLU A 160 0.40 -7.13 5.76
CA GLU A 160 -0.54 -7.53 4.70
C GLU A 160 -0.35 -8.97 4.23
N GLY A 161 0.88 -9.39 4.01
CA GLY A 161 1.18 -10.79 3.69
C GLY A 161 0.74 -11.76 4.80
N ALA A 162 0.87 -11.36 6.07
CA ALA A 162 0.41 -12.12 7.21
C ALA A 162 -1.13 -12.19 7.25
N ILE A 163 -1.81 -11.08 7.00
CA ILE A 163 -3.28 -10.96 6.99
C ILE A 163 -3.93 -11.87 5.93
N ILE A 164 -3.26 -12.16 4.83
CA ILE A 164 -3.75 -13.13 3.83
C ILE A 164 -3.39 -14.56 4.22
N SER A 165 -2.13 -14.81 4.51
CA SER A 165 -1.63 -16.17 4.71
C SER A 165 -2.22 -16.85 5.95
N MET A 166 -2.47 -16.10 7.03
CA MET A 166 -2.99 -16.65 8.28
C MET A 166 -4.45 -17.10 8.19
N PRO A 167 -5.42 -16.31 7.69
CA PRO A 167 -6.79 -16.78 7.46
C PRO A 167 -6.87 -17.92 6.46
N MET A 168 -6.02 -17.94 5.43
CA MET A 168 -5.93 -19.07 4.50
C MET A 168 -5.55 -20.36 5.23
N ARG A 169 -4.64 -20.26 6.19
CA ARG A 169 -4.26 -21.39 7.04
C ARG A 169 -5.42 -21.83 7.96
N ALA A 170 -6.10 -20.89 8.59
CA ALA A 170 -7.26 -21.13 9.43
C ALA A 170 -8.41 -21.80 8.65
N ALA A 171 -8.57 -21.47 7.36
CA ALA A 171 -9.52 -22.11 6.45
C ALA A 171 -9.13 -23.56 6.04
N GLY A 172 -8.09 -24.15 6.66
CA GLY A 172 -7.70 -25.56 6.46
C GLY A 172 -6.67 -25.81 5.36
N ASN A 173 -6.14 -24.76 4.71
CA ASN A 173 -5.07 -24.94 3.73
C ASN A 173 -3.75 -25.36 4.40
N SER A 174 -2.85 -26.00 3.66
CA SER A 174 -1.50 -26.29 4.16
C SER A 174 -0.71 -24.99 4.36
N LYS A 175 0.28 -24.98 5.26
CA LYS A 175 1.16 -23.82 5.49
C LYS A 175 1.82 -23.33 4.19
N TRP A 176 2.29 -24.26 3.37
CA TRP A 176 2.93 -23.92 2.09
C TRP A 176 1.96 -23.25 1.11
N LYS A 177 0.74 -23.79 0.98
CA LYS A 177 -0.29 -23.21 0.12
C LYS A 177 -0.69 -21.81 0.60
N SER A 178 -0.84 -21.62 1.91
CA SER A 178 -1.17 -20.32 2.50
C SER A 178 -0.04 -19.29 2.28
N PHE A 179 1.21 -19.71 2.45
CA PHE A 179 2.38 -18.88 2.13
C PHE A 179 2.41 -18.47 0.65
N VAL A 180 2.21 -19.41 -0.26
CA VAL A 180 2.22 -19.13 -1.71
C VAL A 180 1.11 -18.15 -2.08
N ILE A 181 -0.11 -18.33 -1.56
CA ILE A 181 -1.22 -17.41 -1.85
C ILE A 181 -0.93 -16.01 -1.28
N GLY A 182 -0.46 -15.91 -0.04
CA GLY A 182 -0.06 -14.63 0.55
C GLY A 182 1.09 -13.96 -0.21
N SER A 183 2.07 -14.72 -0.69
CA SER A 183 3.17 -14.17 -1.49
C SER A 183 2.72 -13.73 -2.89
N LEU A 184 1.78 -14.45 -3.51
CA LEU A 184 1.25 -14.12 -4.83
C LEU A 184 0.41 -12.83 -4.83
N SER A 185 -0.20 -12.45 -3.71
CA SER A 185 -0.88 -11.15 -3.62
C SER A 185 0.08 -9.98 -3.79
N GLY A 186 1.34 -10.11 -3.36
CA GLY A 186 2.39 -9.12 -3.60
C GLY A 186 3.02 -9.23 -5.00
N ALA A 187 2.87 -10.34 -5.70
CA ALA A 187 3.48 -10.51 -7.04
C ALA A 187 2.89 -9.56 -8.10
N VAL A 188 1.78 -8.90 -7.81
CA VAL A 188 1.19 -7.87 -8.68
C VAL A 188 1.88 -6.50 -8.53
N GLU A 189 2.64 -6.27 -7.47
CA GLU A 189 3.41 -5.02 -7.27
C GLU A 189 4.41 -4.79 -8.42
N PRO A 190 5.29 -5.74 -8.76
CA PRO A 190 6.11 -5.60 -9.95
C PRO A 190 5.31 -5.45 -11.25
N VAL A 191 4.11 -6.04 -11.34
CA VAL A 191 3.25 -5.90 -12.52
C VAL A 191 2.73 -4.46 -12.62
N GLY A 192 2.24 -3.89 -11.54
CA GLY A 192 1.82 -2.48 -11.48
C GLY A 192 2.97 -1.53 -11.82
N ALA A 193 4.15 -1.80 -11.29
CA ALA A 193 5.36 -1.04 -11.58
C ALA A 193 5.74 -1.09 -13.08
N VAL A 194 5.71 -2.27 -13.69
CA VAL A 194 5.97 -2.42 -15.14
C VAL A 194 4.94 -1.67 -15.98
N ALA A 195 3.66 -1.68 -15.58
CA ALA A 195 2.63 -0.91 -16.28
C ALA A 195 2.94 0.60 -16.29
N VAL A 196 3.36 1.16 -15.16
CA VAL A 196 3.81 2.57 -15.08
C VAL A 196 5.06 2.80 -15.92
N LEU A 197 6.04 1.89 -15.89
CA LEU A 197 7.27 2.02 -16.65
C LEU A 197 7.02 2.04 -18.17
N LEU A 198 6.12 1.20 -18.66
CA LEU A 198 5.72 1.18 -20.07
C LEU A 198 5.02 2.48 -20.51
N LEU A 199 4.38 3.16 -19.59
CA LEU A 199 3.68 4.42 -19.82
C LEU A 199 4.51 5.64 -19.40
N ALA A 200 5.76 5.47 -18.96
CA ALA A 200 6.57 6.52 -18.36
C ALA A 200 6.66 7.77 -19.23
N SER A 201 6.87 7.64 -20.55
CA SER A 201 6.94 8.79 -21.47
C SER A 201 5.65 9.62 -21.52
N LEU A 202 4.49 9.00 -21.28
CA LEU A 202 3.19 9.66 -21.20
C LEU A 202 2.94 10.26 -19.82
N LEU A 203 3.49 9.63 -18.78
CA LEU A 203 3.24 10.00 -17.38
C LEU A 203 4.20 11.09 -16.89
N MET A 204 5.42 11.19 -17.44
CA MET A 204 6.41 12.21 -17.02
C MET A 204 5.88 13.64 -17.06
N PRO A 205 5.14 14.11 -18.10
CA PRO A 205 4.63 15.49 -18.13
C PRO A 205 3.59 15.78 -17.05
N VAL A 206 2.96 14.73 -16.50
CA VAL A 206 1.91 14.82 -15.46
C VAL A 206 2.36 14.21 -14.14
N LEU A 207 3.66 14.04 -13.95
CA LEU A 207 4.26 13.40 -12.76
C LEU A 207 3.74 13.97 -11.43
N PRO A 208 3.58 15.31 -11.23
CA PRO A 208 3.01 15.84 -9.99
C PRO A 208 1.61 15.29 -9.69
N TYR A 209 0.76 15.17 -10.72
CA TYR A 209 -0.56 14.58 -10.57
C TYR A 209 -0.48 13.09 -10.27
N MET A 210 0.47 12.36 -10.84
CA MET A 210 0.64 10.92 -10.62
C MET A 210 1.11 10.60 -9.20
N LEU A 211 2.02 11.41 -8.64
CA LEU A 211 2.43 11.29 -7.24
C LEU A 211 1.23 11.50 -6.32
N ALA A 212 0.48 12.56 -6.54
CA ALA A 212 -0.72 12.85 -5.74
C ALA A 212 -1.83 11.81 -5.95
N PHE A 213 -1.98 11.25 -7.14
CA PHE A 213 -2.90 10.15 -7.42
C PHE A 213 -2.54 8.91 -6.60
N ALA A 214 -1.26 8.54 -6.56
CA ALA A 214 -0.80 7.43 -5.74
C ALA A 214 -1.07 7.68 -4.25
N ALA A 215 -0.83 8.91 -3.76
CA ALA A 215 -1.17 9.30 -2.39
C ALA A 215 -2.67 9.15 -2.10
N GLY A 216 -3.53 9.63 -3.00
CA GLY A 216 -4.99 9.51 -2.86
C GLY A 216 -5.47 8.06 -2.83
N ALA A 217 -4.91 7.21 -3.70
CA ALA A 217 -5.17 5.78 -3.69
C ALA A 217 -4.78 5.13 -2.35
N MET A 218 -3.58 5.44 -1.83
CA MET A 218 -3.13 4.93 -0.53
C MET A 218 -4.01 5.42 0.63
N PHE A 219 -4.43 6.69 0.61
CA PHE A 219 -5.36 7.22 1.62
C PHE A 219 -6.73 6.54 1.59
N TYR A 220 -7.25 6.22 0.39
CA TYR A 220 -8.49 5.45 0.25
C TYR A 220 -8.43 4.16 1.05
N VAL A 221 -7.38 3.40 0.82
CA VAL A 221 -7.12 2.13 1.49
C VAL A 221 -7.03 2.27 3.00
N VAL A 222 -6.30 3.28 3.46
CA VAL A 222 -6.16 3.52 4.91
C VAL A 222 -7.51 3.82 5.56
N VAL A 223 -8.34 4.64 4.90
CA VAL A 223 -9.62 5.10 5.46
C VAL A 223 -10.71 4.05 5.33
N GLU A 224 -10.78 3.36 4.19
CA GLU A 224 -11.86 2.40 3.89
C GLU A 224 -11.59 1.02 4.47
N GLU A 225 -10.33 0.60 4.54
CA GLU A 225 -10.02 -0.77 4.93
C GLU A 225 -9.22 -0.85 6.24
N LEU A 226 -8.01 -0.27 6.28
CA LEU A 226 -7.08 -0.55 7.38
C LEU A 226 -7.53 0.03 8.72
N ILE A 227 -8.00 1.29 8.75
CA ILE A 227 -8.47 1.93 10.00
C ILE A 227 -9.75 1.27 10.52
N PRO A 228 -10.79 1.03 9.72
CA PRO A 228 -11.98 0.31 10.16
C PRO A 228 -11.67 -1.07 10.73
N GLU A 229 -10.82 -1.86 10.06
CA GLU A 229 -10.40 -3.17 10.54
C GLU A 229 -9.61 -3.11 11.84
N ALA A 230 -8.63 -2.21 11.91
CA ALA A 230 -7.82 -1.99 13.13
C ALA A 230 -8.68 -1.57 14.33
N SER A 231 -9.80 -0.90 14.07
CA SER A 231 -10.73 -0.40 15.10
C SER A 231 -11.89 -1.36 15.39
N SER A 232 -12.02 -2.46 14.63
CA SER A 232 -13.15 -3.41 14.74
C SER A 232 -13.24 -4.08 16.13
N GLY A 233 -14.46 -4.47 16.55
CA GLY A 233 -14.70 -5.21 17.81
C GLY A 233 -14.51 -4.34 19.06
N GLN A 234 -13.99 -4.94 20.14
CA GLN A 234 -13.81 -4.22 21.41
C GLN A 234 -12.76 -3.12 21.28
N HIS A 235 -13.04 -1.96 21.88
CA HIS A 235 -12.12 -0.83 21.94
C HIS A 235 -10.77 -1.24 22.54
N SER A 236 -9.69 -0.83 21.89
CA SER A 236 -8.34 -1.02 22.39
C SER A 236 -7.40 0.04 21.79
N ASN A 237 -6.36 0.40 22.52
CA ASN A 237 -5.37 1.39 22.05
C ASN A 237 -4.28 0.78 21.16
N PHE A 238 -4.33 -0.53 20.87
CA PHE A 238 -3.27 -1.22 20.14
C PHE A 238 -3.11 -0.70 18.71
N SER A 239 -4.22 -0.44 18.01
CA SER A 239 -4.18 0.15 16.66
C SER A 239 -3.63 1.58 16.67
N THR A 240 -4.02 2.39 17.64
CA THR A 240 -3.54 3.78 17.78
C THR A 240 -2.04 3.83 18.07
N ILE A 241 -1.56 2.94 18.96
CA ILE A 241 -0.12 2.83 19.26
C ILE A 241 0.64 2.35 18.03
N GLY A 242 0.12 1.32 17.35
CA GLY A 242 0.68 0.83 16.09
C GLY A 242 0.79 1.96 15.07
N PHE A 243 -0.30 2.70 14.84
CA PHE A 243 -0.35 3.84 13.92
C PHE A 243 0.74 4.88 14.24
N ALA A 244 0.83 5.29 15.50
CA ALA A 244 1.81 6.29 15.92
C ALA A 244 3.26 5.81 15.65
N ILE A 245 3.56 4.54 15.93
CA ILE A 245 4.89 3.96 15.68
C ILE A 245 5.18 3.90 14.19
N GLY A 246 4.24 3.41 13.36
CA GLY A 246 4.39 3.31 11.92
C GLY A 246 4.58 4.68 11.27
N PHE A 247 3.76 5.64 11.66
CA PHE A 247 3.84 7.02 11.18
C PHE A 247 5.20 7.65 11.48
N VAL A 248 5.67 7.56 12.72
CA VAL A 248 6.97 8.13 13.12
C VAL A 248 8.11 7.41 12.42
N LEU A 249 8.05 6.08 12.30
CA LEU A 249 9.08 5.31 11.61
C LEU A 249 9.24 5.80 10.16
N MET A 250 8.14 5.88 9.43
CA MET A 250 8.18 6.30 8.01
C MET A 250 8.59 7.77 7.87
N MET A 251 8.07 8.66 8.71
CA MET A 251 8.48 10.05 8.73
C MET A 251 10.00 10.19 8.95
N VAL A 252 10.58 9.40 9.86
CA VAL A 252 12.03 9.41 10.11
C VAL A 252 12.79 8.86 8.91
N LEU A 253 12.32 7.76 8.31
CA LEU A 253 12.95 7.19 7.11
C LEU A 253 13.00 8.22 5.98
N ASP A 254 11.88 8.88 5.73
CA ASP A 254 11.77 9.86 4.64
C ASP A 254 12.68 11.07 4.89
N VAL A 255 12.65 11.67 6.09
CA VAL A 255 13.46 12.84 6.43
C VAL A 255 14.97 12.52 6.49
N VAL A 256 15.36 11.32 6.90
CA VAL A 256 16.79 10.94 7.02
C VAL A 256 17.36 10.52 5.67
N MET A 257 16.56 9.94 4.79
CA MET A 257 17.00 9.46 3.48
C MET A 257 16.68 10.43 2.34
N GLY A 258 15.65 11.28 2.50
CA GLY A 258 15.24 12.30 1.54
C GLY A 258 16.09 13.52 1.63
#